data_5a3c7e3ad3975ded3e940f21d12e485b
#
_entry.id   5a3c7e3ad3975ded3e940f21d12e485b
#
_cell.length_a   1.000
_cell.length_b   1.000
_cell.length_c   1.000
_cell.angle_alpha   90.00
_cell.angle_beta   90.00
_cell.angle_gamma   90.00
#
_symmetry.space_group_name_H-M   'P 1'
#
loop_
_entity.id
_entity.type
_entity.pdbx_description
1 polymer ?
#
loop_
_entity_poly.entity_id
_entity_poly.type
_entity_poly.pdbx_seq_one_letter_code
_entity_poly.pdbx_strand_id
1 'polypeptide(L)'
;MASELRRIFHLSDIHFGLENNRALDWVKQEIAEQRPDAVAITGDLTMRARHREFAAATQWINSLAAPVTVEVGNHDMPYFNLLERFLTPYKRFRGMKEKVEQELDLGSLAIVPLKTAVRMQPRLNWSKGWVSRDALDRCLSALDALPAGTRALVAVHHPLREVGTQGTALTKHGDRALRELARRNVTAVLSGHVHDAFDIMEETT
;
A
#
# COMPACT_ATOMS: atom_id res chain seq x y z
N MET A 1 9.03 -27.90 -10.90
CA MET A 1 9.56 -26.66 -11.51
C MET A 1 10.19 -25.86 -10.39
N ALA A 2 11.43 -25.39 -10.53
CA ALA A 2 12.04 -24.52 -9.53
C ALA A 2 11.20 -23.25 -9.42
N SER A 3 10.86 -22.82 -8.18
CA SER A 3 10.15 -21.55 -7.98
C SER A 3 11.09 -20.43 -8.42
N GLU A 4 10.71 -19.70 -9.44
CA GLU A 4 11.47 -18.54 -9.87
C GLU A 4 11.42 -17.48 -8.76
N LEU A 5 12.60 -17.06 -8.30
CA LEU A 5 12.70 -16.01 -7.28
C LEU A 5 12.23 -14.69 -7.88
N ARG A 6 11.30 -14.01 -7.22
CA ARG A 6 10.84 -12.66 -7.56
C ARG A 6 11.32 -11.66 -6.52
N ARG A 7 11.87 -10.54 -6.99
CA ARG A 7 12.34 -9.46 -6.13
C ARG A 7 11.32 -8.32 -6.16
N ILE A 8 10.71 -8.05 -5.01
CA ILE A 8 9.77 -6.94 -4.86
C ILE A 8 10.40 -5.91 -3.92
N PHE A 9 10.48 -4.66 -4.36
CA PHE A 9 10.82 -3.54 -3.48
C PHE A 9 9.54 -3.01 -2.85
N HIS A 10 9.53 -2.93 -1.53
CA HIS A 10 8.42 -2.36 -0.77
C HIS A 10 8.81 -0.99 -0.24
N LEU A 11 8.04 0.02 -0.58
CA LEU A 11 8.19 1.41 -0.15
C LEU A 11 6.90 1.87 0.53
N SER A 12 7.00 2.81 1.46
CA SER A 12 5.86 3.44 2.11
C SER A 12 6.22 4.81 2.67
N ASP A 13 5.21 5.63 2.95
CA ASP A 13 5.36 6.85 3.74
C ASP A 13 6.39 7.84 3.17
N ILE A 14 6.35 8.05 1.86
CA ILE A 14 7.29 8.93 1.13
C ILE A 14 7.03 10.40 1.47
N HIS A 15 5.76 10.78 1.66
CA HIS A 15 5.33 12.10 2.07
C HIS A 15 5.84 13.27 1.20
N PHE A 16 5.61 13.20 -0.12
CA PHE A 16 5.92 14.34 -1.00
C PHE A 16 5.34 15.64 -0.45
N GLY A 17 6.18 16.65 -0.32
CA GLY A 17 5.95 17.91 0.41
C GLY A 17 6.72 18.02 1.73
N LEU A 18 7.29 16.89 2.21
CA LEU A 18 8.29 16.78 3.30
C LEU A 18 9.31 15.68 3.00
N GLU A 19 9.44 15.29 1.74
CA GLU A 19 10.29 14.19 1.28
C GLU A 19 11.78 14.43 1.56
N ASN A 20 12.51 13.35 1.76
CA ASN A 20 13.96 13.36 1.81
C ASN A 20 14.52 13.03 0.43
N ASN A 21 14.95 14.06 -0.31
CA ASN A 21 15.45 13.91 -1.68
C ASN A 21 16.64 12.95 -1.78
N ARG A 22 17.56 12.94 -0.78
CA ARG A 22 18.70 12.02 -0.78
C ARG A 22 18.25 10.56 -0.66
N ALA A 23 17.21 10.30 0.15
CA ALA A 23 16.64 8.96 0.26
C ALA A 23 15.92 8.56 -1.05
N LEU A 24 15.20 9.49 -1.70
CA LEU A 24 14.56 9.24 -2.98
C LEU A 24 15.56 8.93 -4.10
N ASP A 25 16.66 9.66 -4.15
CA ASP A 25 17.73 9.43 -5.12
C ASP A 25 18.41 8.06 -4.87
N TRP A 26 18.69 7.73 -3.61
CA TRP A 26 19.24 6.45 -3.25
C TRP A 26 18.31 5.28 -3.62
N VAL A 27 17.02 5.37 -3.28
CA VAL A 27 16.02 4.35 -3.64
C VAL A 27 15.96 4.18 -5.17
N LYS A 28 15.97 5.27 -5.92
CA LYS A 28 15.97 5.23 -7.38
C LYS A 28 17.22 4.52 -7.93
N GLN A 29 18.38 4.79 -7.37
CA GLN A 29 19.62 4.11 -7.72
C GLN A 29 19.56 2.62 -7.41
N GLU A 30 19.12 2.24 -6.20
CA GLU A 30 18.96 0.84 -5.81
C GLU A 30 18.00 0.09 -6.74
N ILE A 31 16.88 0.71 -7.14
CA ILE A 31 15.94 0.11 -8.09
C ILE A 31 16.62 -0.12 -9.46
N ALA A 32 17.41 0.84 -9.94
CA ALA A 32 18.10 0.72 -11.20
C ALA A 32 19.20 -0.37 -11.18
N GLU A 33 19.92 -0.51 -10.05
CA GLU A 33 20.99 -1.49 -9.88
C GLU A 33 20.44 -2.90 -9.62
N GLN A 34 19.46 -3.02 -8.73
CA GLN A 34 18.91 -4.30 -8.28
C GLN A 34 17.86 -4.89 -9.22
N ARG A 35 17.28 -4.05 -10.09
CA ARG A 35 16.26 -4.41 -11.10
C ARG A 35 15.17 -5.32 -10.52
N PRO A 36 14.39 -4.84 -9.52
CA PRO A 36 13.30 -5.63 -8.97
C PRO A 36 12.24 -5.91 -10.04
N ASP A 37 11.53 -7.03 -9.89
CA ASP A 37 10.40 -7.39 -10.76
C ASP A 37 9.22 -6.42 -10.58
N ALA A 38 9.06 -5.82 -9.41
CA ALA A 38 8.10 -4.75 -9.15
C ALA A 38 8.49 -3.91 -7.93
N VAL A 39 7.89 -2.71 -7.86
CA VAL A 39 7.89 -1.84 -6.68
C VAL A 39 6.46 -1.72 -6.17
N ALA A 40 6.23 -2.10 -4.91
CA ALA A 40 4.95 -1.92 -4.23
C ALA A 40 5.03 -0.72 -3.28
N ILE A 41 4.19 0.30 -3.48
CA ILE A 41 4.15 1.49 -2.63
C ILE A 41 2.86 1.47 -1.80
N THR A 42 2.96 1.31 -0.50
CA THR A 42 1.81 1.09 0.38
C THR A 42 1.30 2.37 1.06
N GLY A 43 1.12 3.42 0.28
CA GLY A 43 0.42 4.63 0.71
C GLY A 43 1.29 5.72 1.31
N ASP A 44 0.61 6.80 1.70
CA ASP A 44 1.19 8.05 2.18
C ASP A 44 2.27 8.62 1.24
N LEU A 45 1.91 8.61 -0.05
CA LEU A 45 2.73 9.24 -1.10
C LEU A 45 2.86 10.74 -0.89
N THR A 46 1.80 11.38 -0.41
CA THR A 46 1.74 12.82 -0.21
C THR A 46 1.63 13.16 1.27
N MET A 47 2.10 14.36 1.66
CA MET A 47 1.94 14.83 3.03
C MET A 47 0.54 15.37 3.33
N ARG A 48 -0.10 16.03 2.35
CA ARG A 48 -1.37 16.73 2.54
C ARG A 48 -2.33 16.64 1.35
N ALA A 49 -2.15 15.64 0.50
CA ALA A 49 -2.95 15.43 -0.71
C ALA A 49 -3.04 16.66 -1.63
N ARG A 50 -2.01 17.50 -1.72
CA ARG A 50 -2.00 18.67 -2.59
C ARG A 50 -1.70 18.27 -4.04
N HIS A 51 -2.24 19.00 -5.00
CA HIS A 51 -1.98 18.74 -6.43
C HIS A 51 -0.49 18.71 -6.77
N ARG A 52 0.31 19.63 -6.19
CA ARG A 52 1.76 19.67 -6.41
C ARG A 52 2.49 18.45 -5.85
N GLU A 53 2.00 17.91 -4.71
CA GLU A 53 2.58 16.73 -4.07
C GLU A 53 2.30 15.49 -4.93
N PHE A 54 1.07 15.33 -5.42
CA PHE A 54 0.74 14.28 -6.39
C PHE A 54 1.50 14.42 -7.71
N ALA A 55 1.72 15.65 -8.21
CA ALA A 55 2.51 15.86 -9.41
C ALA A 55 3.97 15.43 -9.22
N ALA A 56 4.59 15.81 -8.09
CA ALA A 56 5.95 15.39 -7.74
C ALA A 56 6.04 13.86 -7.57
N ALA A 57 5.09 13.24 -6.86
CA ALA A 57 5.00 11.79 -6.72
C ALA A 57 4.91 11.09 -8.08
N THR A 58 4.01 11.57 -8.97
CA THR A 58 3.85 11.04 -10.33
C THR A 58 5.17 11.09 -11.11
N GLN A 59 5.83 12.24 -11.08
CA GLN A 59 7.10 12.43 -11.79
C GLN A 59 8.18 11.48 -11.27
N TRP A 60 8.31 11.36 -9.95
CA TRP A 60 9.31 10.51 -9.34
C TRP A 60 9.02 9.03 -9.65
N ILE A 61 7.79 8.56 -9.45
CA ILE A 61 7.40 7.17 -9.73
C ILE A 61 7.66 6.82 -11.20
N ASN A 62 7.27 7.68 -12.15
CA ASN A 62 7.51 7.46 -13.57
C ASN A 62 9.00 7.49 -13.97
N SER A 63 9.88 7.94 -13.07
CA SER A 63 11.33 7.89 -13.28
C SER A 63 11.98 6.61 -12.76
N LEU A 64 11.24 5.73 -12.10
CA LEU A 64 11.75 4.45 -11.59
C LEU A 64 11.92 3.44 -12.74
N ALA A 65 13.00 2.66 -12.69
CA ALA A 65 13.33 1.65 -13.70
C ALA A 65 12.72 0.27 -13.37
N ALA A 66 11.47 0.26 -12.87
CA ALA A 66 10.72 -0.97 -12.55
C ALA A 66 9.21 -0.70 -12.61
N PRO A 67 8.38 -1.72 -12.88
CA PRO A 67 6.93 -1.60 -12.77
C PRO A 67 6.49 -1.26 -11.34
N VAL A 68 5.50 -0.38 -11.21
CA VAL A 68 5.04 0.12 -9.90
C VAL A 68 3.57 -0.16 -9.70
N THR A 69 3.20 -0.60 -8.50
CA THR A 69 1.82 -0.59 -7.99
C THR A 69 1.72 0.30 -6.76
N VAL A 70 0.62 1.01 -6.60
CA VAL A 70 0.44 1.98 -5.51
C VAL A 70 -0.87 1.77 -4.76
N GLU A 71 -0.83 1.86 -3.44
CA GLU A 71 -1.99 1.91 -2.56
C GLU A 71 -2.15 3.26 -1.88
N VAL A 72 -3.39 3.58 -1.48
CA VAL A 72 -3.73 4.84 -0.84
C VAL A 72 -3.45 4.81 0.65
N GLY A 73 -2.76 5.84 1.17
CA GLY A 73 -2.62 6.09 2.59
C GLY A 73 -3.60 7.15 3.12
N ASN A 74 -3.53 7.43 4.41
CA ASN A 74 -4.42 8.41 5.03
C ASN A 74 -4.04 9.86 4.68
N HIS A 75 -2.78 10.14 4.38
CA HIS A 75 -2.30 11.44 3.93
C HIS A 75 -2.61 11.72 2.45
N ASP A 76 -2.97 10.70 1.67
CA ASP A 76 -3.33 10.84 0.26
C ASP A 76 -4.80 11.28 0.05
N MET A 77 -5.53 11.53 1.13
CA MET A 77 -6.88 12.09 1.09
C MET A 77 -6.87 13.57 1.47
N PRO A 78 -7.75 14.42 0.86
CA PRO A 78 -7.83 15.84 1.16
C PRO A 78 -7.95 16.12 2.67
N TYR A 79 -7.01 16.90 3.22
CA TYR A 79 -6.95 17.19 4.65
C TYR A 79 -7.74 18.44 5.01
N PHE A 80 -7.63 19.49 4.19
CA PHE A 80 -8.22 20.81 4.46
C PHE A 80 -9.53 21.05 3.71
N ASN A 81 -9.77 20.34 2.62
CA ASN A 81 -11.01 20.44 1.86
C ASN A 81 -11.97 19.33 2.31
N LEU A 82 -12.75 19.63 3.34
CA LEU A 82 -13.72 18.68 3.89
C LEU A 82 -14.77 18.26 2.86
N LEU A 83 -15.21 19.18 2.01
CA LEU A 83 -16.19 18.86 0.96
C LEU A 83 -15.62 17.79 0.00
N GLU A 84 -14.41 17.98 -0.47
CA GLU A 84 -13.75 17.02 -1.35
C GLU A 84 -13.47 15.69 -0.60
N ARG A 85 -13.06 15.77 0.69
CA ARG A 85 -12.83 14.58 1.51
C ARG A 85 -14.08 13.72 1.66
N PHE A 86 -15.26 14.32 1.78
CA PHE A 86 -16.50 13.57 1.94
C PHE A 86 -17.11 13.09 0.63
N LEU A 87 -17.04 13.89 -0.43
CA LEU A 87 -17.67 13.59 -1.72
C LEU A 87 -16.77 12.73 -2.62
N THR A 88 -15.49 13.09 -2.73
CA THR A 88 -14.55 12.46 -3.68
C THR A 88 -13.15 12.22 -3.09
N PRO A 89 -13.05 11.53 -1.92
CA PRO A 89 -11.81 11.48 -1.12
C PRO A 89 -10.59 10.94 -1.88
N TYR A 90 -10.80 10.06 -2.81
CA TYR A 90 -9.73 9.38 -3.55
C TYR A 90 -9.54 9.91 -4.99
N LYS A 91 -10.20 11.02 -5.37
CA LYS A 91 -10.17 11.52 -6.76
C LYS A 91 -8.75 11.83 -7.22
N ARG A 92 -7.99 12.58 -6.40
CA ARG A 92 -6.62 12.98 -6.73
C ARG A 92 -5.68 11.78 -6.79
N PHE A 93 -5.78 10.90 -5.79
CA PHE A 93 -5.01 9.66 -5.76
C PHE A 93 -5.30 8.79 -6.98
N ARG A 94 -6.58 8.56 -7.32
CA ARG A 94 -6.95 7.77 -8.52
C ARG A 94 -6.38 8.37 -9.80
N GLY A 95 -6.50 9.68 -9.98
CA GLY A 95 -5.94 10.36 -11.16
C GLY A 95 -4.41 10.31 -11.23
N MET A 96 -3.70 10.13 -10.11
CA MET A 96 -2.27 9.85 -10.08
C MET A 96 -2.04 8.35 -10.37
N LYS A 97 -2.74 7.45 -9.68
CA LYS A 97 -2.63 5.99 -9.86
C LYS A 97 -2.76 5.58 -11.33
N GLU A 98 -3.77 6.10 -12.04
CA GLU A 98 -3.98 5.86 -13.48
C GLU A 98 -2.78 6.23 -14.37
N LYS A 99 -1.88 7.11 -13.89
CA LYS A 99 -0.68 7.54 -14.63
C LYS A 99 0.57 6.77 -14.31
N VAL A 100 0.61 6.10 -13.17
CA VAL A 100 1.82 5.43 -12.65
C VAL A 100 1.66 3.93 -12.51
N GLU A 101 0.44 3.43 -12.32
CA GLU A 101 0.16 2.00 -12.18
C GLU A 101 0.51 1.26 -13.47
N GLN A 102 1.23 0.17 -13.33
CA GLN A 102 1.60 -0.67 -14.46
C GLN A 102 1.15 -2.10 -14.22
N GLU A 103 0.88 -2.82 -15.30
CA GLU A 103 0.61 -4.25 -15.22
C GLU A 103 1.87 -4.98 -14.73
N LEU A 104 1.71 -5.84 -13.73
CA LEU A 104 2.81 -6.59 -13.14
C LEU A 104 2.80 -8.02 -13.69
N ASP A 105 3.85 -8.40 -14.40
CA ASP A 105 4.10 -9.80 -14.75
C ASP A 105 5.02 -10.44 -13.69
N LEU A 106 4.42 -11.03 -12.68
CA LEU A 106 5.13 -11.70 -11.58
C LEU A 106 5.01 -13.23 -11.65
N GLY A 107 4.52 -13.78 -12.77
CA GLY A 107 4.33 -15.22 -12.95
C GLY A 107 3.37 -15.82 -11.92
N SER A 108 3.85 -16.65 -11.00
CA SER A 108 3.04 -17.30 -9.97
C SER A 108 2.88 -16.48 -8.68
N LEU A 109 3.18 -15.17 -8.72
CA LEU A 109 3.00 -14.23 -7.61
C LEU A 109 2.05 -13.10 -8.03
N ALA A 110 1.17 -12.66 -7.15
CA ALA A 110 0.30 -11.50 -7.35
C ALA A 110 0.42 -10.52 -6.19
N ILE A 111 0.21 -9.23 -6.45
CA ILE A 111 0.05 -8.20 -5.42
C ILE A 111 -1.41 -7.75 -5.42
N VAL A 112 -2.11 -7.99 -4.31
CA VAL A 112 -3.54 -7.69 -4.18
C VAL A 112 -3.75 -6.57 -3.18
N PRO A 113 -4.47 -5.49 -3.55
CA PRO A 113 -4.69 -4.37 -2.64
C PRO A 113 -5.77 -4.66 -1.59
N LEU A 114 -5.55 -4.19 -0.35
CA LEU A 114 -6.58 -4.11 0.68
C LEU A 114 -6.62 -2.70 1.27
N LYS A 115 -7.58 -1.91 0.86
CA LYS A 115 -7.70 -0.53 1.31
C LYS A 115 -8.06 -0.43 2.79
N THR A 116 -7.19 0.23 3.56
CA THR A 116 -7.36 0.49 5.00
C THR A 116 -7.56 1.96 5.34
N ALA A 117 -7.25 2.87 4.39
CA ALA A 117 -7.49 4.30 4.54
C ALA A 117 -8.93 4.65 4.18
N VAL A 118 -9.67 5.24 5.14
CA VAL A 118 -11.10 5.59 4.98
C VAL A 118 -11.31 7.10 5.10
N ARG A 119 -12.31 7.64 4.38
CA ARG A 119 -12.60 9.08 4.38
C ARG A 119 -12.98 9.62 5.76
N MET A 120 -13.69 8.82 6.55
CA MET A 120 -14.09 9.12 7.93
C MET A 120 -14.35 7.83 8.70
N GLN A 121 -14.34 7.93 10.01
CA GLN A 121 -14.67 6.85 10.91
C GLN A 121 -15.21 7.43 12.22
N PRO A 122 -15.98 6.69 13.02
CA PRO A 122 -16.53 7.16 14.30
C PRO A 122 -15.46 7.18 15.41
N ARG A 123 -14.29 7.73 15.11
CA ARG A 123 -13.17 8.01 16.00
C ARG A 123 -12.70 9.42 15.73
N LEU A 124 -12.19 10.12 16.75
CA LEU A 124 -11.65 11.47 16.59
C LEU A 124 -10.40 11.47 15.69
N ASN A 125 -9.60 10.44 15.79
CA ASN A 125 -8.40 10.29 14.96
C ASN A 125 -8.71 9.50 13.68
N TRP A 126 -8.80 10.18 12.55
CA TRP A 126 -9.10 9.60 11.23
C TRP A 126 -7.86 9.11 10.49
N SER A 127 -6.66 9.26 11.08
CA SER A 127 -5.43 8.66 10.51
C SER A 127 -5.32 7.16 10.77
N LYS A 128 -6.12 6.61 11.67
CA LYS A 128 -6.08 5.19 12.05
C LYS A 128 -6.73 4.29 10.99
N GLY A 129 -6.22 3.07 10.88
CA GLY A 129 -6.70 2.09 9.91
C GLY A 129 -8.14 1.60 10.17
N TRP A 130 -8.83 1.27 9.09
CA TRP A 130 -10.14 0.62 9.12
C TRP A 130 -10.31 -0.29 7.91
N VAL A 131 -10.44 -1.58 8.15
CA VAL A 131 -10.87 -2.50 7.11
C VAL A 131 -12.39 -2.52 7.06
N SER A 132 -12.97 -1.86 6.04
CA SER A 132 -14.41 -1.95 5.79
C SER A 132 -14.76 -3.33 5.22
N ARG A 133 -16.02 -3.77 5.44
CA ARG A 133 -16.50 -5.02 4.86
C ARG A 133 -16.32 -5.05 3.35
N ASP A 134 -16.74 -4.01 2.66
CA ASP A 134 -16.64 -3.87 1.22
C ASP A 134 -15.17 -3.88 0.70
N ALA A 135 -14.22 -3.30 1.43
CA ALA A 135 -12.80 -3.38 1.07
C ALA A 135 -12.26 -4.81 1.24
N LEU A 136 -12.65 -5.48 2.32
CA LEU A 136 -12.26 -6.88 2.54
C LEU A 136 -12.87 -7.79 1.48
N ASP A 137 -14.17 -7.68 1.24
CA ASP A 137 -14.88 -8.52 0.26
C ASP A 137 -14.25 -8.39 -1.14
N ARG A 138 -13.88 -7.15 -1.58
CA ARG A 138 -13.16 -6.96 -2.85
C ARG A 138 -11.77 -7.62 -2.86
N CYS A 139 -11.01 -7.48 -1.79
CA CYS A 139 -9.68 -8.11 -1.67
C CYS A 139 -9.81 -9.64 -1.74
N LEU A 140 -10.74 -10.22 -0.98
CA LEU A 140 -10.97 -11.66 -0.96
C LEU A 140 -11.44 -12.17 -2.34
N SER A 141 -12.35 -11.46 -3.01
CA SER A 141 -12.79 -11.80 -4.37
C SER A 141 -11.63 -11.76 -5.38
N ALA A 142 -10.73 -10.78 -5.25
CA ALA A 142 -9.54 -10.70 -6.10
C ALA A 142 -8.58 -11.87 -5.84
N LEU A 143 -8.36 -12.25 -4.57
CA LEU A 143 -7.56 -13.41 -4.22
C LEU A 143 -8.17 -14.72 -4.73
N ASP A 144 -9.49 -14.88 -4.59
CA ASP A 144 -10.22 -16.07 -5.00
C ASP A 144 -10.27 -16.21 -6.55
N ALA A 145 -10.09 -15.11 -7.29
CA ALA A 145 -10.02 -15.10 -8.75
C ALA A 145 -8.62 -15.40 -9.32
N LEU A 146 -7.59 -15.48 -8.46
CA LEU A 146 -6.24 -15.80 -8.93
C LEU A 146 -6.16 -17.23 -9.47
N PRO A 147 -5.31 -17.48 -10.49
CA PRO A 147 -5.05 -18.83 -10.97
C PRO A 147 -4.60 -19.76 -9.86
N ALA A 148 -4.99 -21.04 -9.94
CA ALA A 148 -4.60 -22.05 -8.96
C ALA A 148 -3.05 -22.10 -8.82
N GLY A 149 -2.56 -22.13 -7.58
CA GLY A 149 -1.14 -22.14 -7.26
C GLY A 149 -0.47 -20.76 -7.24
N THR A 150 -1.18 -19.68 -7.60
CA THR A 150 -0.64 -18.32 -7.44
C THR A 150 -0.55 -17.97 -5.96
N ARG A 151 0.62 -17.51 -5.52
CA ARG A 151 0.83 -16.92 -4.19
C ARG A 151 0.49 -15.43 -4.24
N ALA A 152 0.07 -14.87 -3.13
CA ALA A 152 -0.26 -13.45 -3.08
C ALA A 152 0.51 -12.70 -1.99
N LEU A 153 0.92 -11.47 -2.31
CA LEU A 153 1.23 -10.43 -1.33
C LEU A 153 0.02 -9.53 -1.23
N VAL A 154 -0.38 -9.16 -0.02
CA VAL A 154 -1.47 -8.20 0.18
C VAL A 154 -0.88 -6.84 0.56
N ALA A 155 -1.12 -5.83 -0.27
CA ALA A 155 -0.65 -4.47 -0.04
C ALA A 155 -1.71 -3.68 0.74
N VAL A 156 -1.34 -3.19 1.92
CA VAL A 156 -2.17 -2.35 2.79
C VAL A 156 -1.37 -1.12 3.20
N HIS A 157 -2.04 -0.02 3.58
CA HIS A 157 -1.29 1.09 4.19
C HIS A 157 -1.09 0.87 5.69
N HIS A 158 -2.16 0.64 6.44
CA HIS A 158 -2.06 0.44 7.88
C HIS A 158 -1.80 -1.04 8.21
N PRO A 159 -0.85 -1.36 9.12
CA PRO A 159 -0.69 -2.70 9.65
C PRO A 159 -2.03 -3.26 10.16
N LEU A 160 -2.32 -4.51 9.84
CA LEU A 160 -3.59 -5.15 10.22
C LEU A 160 -3.63 -5.53 11.70
N ARG A 161 -2.46 -5.58 12.34
CA ARG A 161 -2.25 -5.85 13.77
C ARG A 161 -1.22 -4.87 14.33
N GLU A 162 -1.34 -4.55 15.63
CA GLU A 162 -0.30 -3.81 16.34
C GLU A 162 0.92 -4.72 16.56
N VAL A 163 2.11 -4.17 16.29
CA VAL A 163 3.36 -4.94 16.23
C VAL A 163 4.43 -4.41 17.19
N GLY A 164 4.05 -3.57 18.16
CA GLY A 164 4.97 -3.05 19.17
C GLY A 164 5.89 -1.93 18.67
N THR A 165 5.58 -1.31 17.53
CA THR A 165 6.25 -0.13 17.00
C THR A 165 5.92 1.13 17.81
N GLN A 166 6.72 2.19 17.69
CA GLN A 166 6.42 3.48 18.34
C GLN A 166 5.13 4.10 17.78
N GLY A 167 4.95 4.04 16.47
CA GLY A 167 3.71 4.39 15.82
C GLY A 167 2.64 3.31 15.99
N THR A 168 1.36 3.69 16.05
CA THR A 168 0.25 2.74 16.14
C THR A 168 -0.74 2.92 15.00
N ALA A 169 -1.20 1.85 14.40
CA ALA A 169 -2.21 1.86 13.36
C ALA A 169 -3.63 1.73 13.92
N LEU A 170 -3.79 0.98 15.01
CA LEU A 170 -5.08 0.64 15.64
C LEU A 170 -6.15 0.27 14.61
N THR A 171 -5.78 -0.59 13.66
CA THR A 171 -6.60 -0.91 12.49
C THR A 171 -7.85 -1.69 12.91
N LYS A 172 -9.00 -1.04 12.78
CA LYS A 172 -10.28 -1.69 13.09
C LYS A 172 -10.57 -2.81 12.10
N HIS A 173 -10.97 -3.96 12.62
CA HIS A 173 -11.20 -5.20 11.87
C HIS A 173 -9.95 -5.80 11.19
N GLY A 174 -8.73 -5.37 11.57
CA GLY A 174 -7.49 -5.92 11.07
C GLY A 174 -7.32 -7.41 11.36
N ASP A 175 -7.56 -7.86 12.62
CA ASP A 175 -7.50 -9.29 12.98
C ASP A 175 -8.49 -10.16 12.20
N ARG A 176 -9.68 -9.61 11.88
CA ARG A 176 -10.63 -10.32 11.02
C ARG A 176 -10.06 -10.49 9.62
N ALA A 177 -9.48 -9.42 9.07
CA ALA A 177 -8.86 -9.48 7.76
C ALA A 177 -7.72 -10.50 7.74
N LEU A 178 -6.82 -10.49 8.73
CA LEU A 178 -5.72 -11.47 8.84
C LEU A 178 -6.24 -12.91 8.82
N ARG A 179 -7.28 -13.24 9.60
CA ARG A 179 -7.88 -14.59 9.59
C ARG A 179 -8.44 -14.99 8.22
N GLU A 180 -9.06 -14.07 7.50
CA GLU A 180 -9.58 -14.35 6.16
C GLU A 180 -8.46 -14.50 5.11
N LEU A 181 -7.39 -13.72 5.23
CA LEU A 181 -6.21 -13.82 4.38
C LEU A 181 -5.44 -15.12 4.63
N ALA A 182 -5.30 -15.54 5.90
CA ALA A 182 -4.62 -16.78 6.27
C ALA A 182 -5.27 -18.06 5.71
N ARG A 183 -6.57 -18.00 5.38
CA ARG A 183 -7.31 -19.11 4.72
C ARG A 183 -7.04 -19.22 3.22
N ARG A 184 -6.24 -18.32 2.67
CA ARG A 184 -5.90 -18.19 1.25
C ARG A 184 -4.39 -18.30 1.08
N ASN A 185 -3.94 -18.41 -0.16
CA ASN A 185 -2.51 -18.54 -0.46
C ASN A 185 -1.77 -17.18 -0.38
N VAL A 186 -1.98 -16.45 0.74
CA VAL A 186 -1.30 -15.18 1.03
C VAL A 186 0.01 -15.46 1.74
N THR A 187 1.11 -15.03 1.13
CA THR A 187 2.47 -15.25 1.64
C THR A 187 2.87 -14.18 2.65
N ALA A 188 2.49 -12.91 2.40
CA ALA A 188 2.78 -11.81 3.30
C ALA A 188 1.80 -10.64 3.11
N VAL A 189 1.74 -9.78 4.13
CA VAL A 189 1.05 -8.48 4.11
C VAL A 189 2.11 -7.39 4.18
N LEU A 190 2.17 -6.53 3.16
CA LEU A 190 3.07 -5.38 3.10
C LEU A 190 2.34 -4.16 3.65
N SER A 191 2.92 -3.46 4.62
CA SER A 191 2.28 -2.28 5.23
C SER A 191 3.28 -1.19 5.60
N GLY A 192 2.79 0.05 5.74
CA GLY A 192 3.54 1.23 6.18
C GLY A 192 2.94 1.86 7.43
N HIS A 193 2.77 3.19 7.42
CA HIS A 193 2.07 4.02 8.40
C HIS A 193 2.79 4.23 9.75
N VAL A 194 3.41 3.22 10.30
CA VAL A 194 4.00 3.29 11.66
C VAL A 194 5.40 3.91 11.66
N HIS A 195 6.00 4.12 10.49
CA HIS A 195 7.33 4.68 10.26
C HIS A 195 8.46 3.92 10.96
N ASP A 196 8.21 2.67 11.31
CA ASP A 196 9.18 1.74 11.89
C ASP A 196 9.24 0.48 11.00
N ALA A 197 10.43 -0.06 10.79
CA ALA A 197 10.58 -1.34 10.13
C ALA A 197 10.20 -2.47 11.10
N PHE A 198 9.38 -3.40 10.65
CA PHE A 198 9.04 -4.60 11.40
C PHE A 198 8.84 -5.79 10.46
N ASP A 199 9.08 -6.96 11.00
CA ASP A 199 8.77 -8.24 10.38
C ASP A 199 8.25 -9.19 11.46
N ILE A 200 7.07 -9.74 11.25
CA ILE A 200 6.43 -10.68 12.18
C ILE A 200 5.90 -11.90 11.43
N MET A 201 6.13 -13.06 12.01
CA MET A 201 5.55 -14.32 11.55
C MET A 201 4.22 -14.55 12.25
N GLU A 202 3.15 -14.76 11.48
CA GLU A 202 1.85 -15.19 12.00
C GLU A 202 1.77 -16.71 11.89
N GLU A 203 1.62 -17.40 13.00
CA GLU A 203 1.29 -18.83 12.98
C GLU A 203 -0.17 -18.99 12.57
N THR A 204 -0.40 -19.66 11.46
CA THR A 204 -1.74 -20.08 11.04
C THR A 204 -2.14 -21.32 11.84
N THR A 205 -2.94 -21.11 12.88
CA THR A 205 -3.63 -22.22 13.60
C THR A 205 -4.90 -22.65 12.91
#